data_bff41a17289e50b9658e723f07ed066d
#
_entry.id   bff41a17289e50b9658e723f07ed066d
#
_cell.length_a   1.000
_cell.length_b   1.000
_cell.length_c   1.000
_cell.angle_alpha   90.00
_cell.angle_beta   90.00
_cell.angle_gamma   90.00
#
_symmetry.space_group_name_H-M   'P 1'
#
loop_
_entity.id
_entity.type
_entity.pdbx_description
1 polymer ?
#
loop_
_entity_poly.entity_id
_entity_poly.type
_entity_poly.pdbx_seq_one_letter_code
_entity_poly.pdbx_strand_id
1 'polypeptide(L)'
;MAVTRAQLVALTREYMDAVGSTRWSDDTIRTVLGSVYDEEWSNILNAAPYFRFQQLTLTTDVNGQIAYSSLSTGSGDSQKNWYRVLSINDGSVLYTQTSFNDVPLATTTNYLPTYPRLYYLVGEVVQLLPVGSGTSVYVAVNYKPTSFTDLASDSSTIDFPSNNETILAANAASKLLLKGGAETGAANNYRTLANDER
;
A
#
# COMPACT_ATOMS: atom_id res chain seq x y z
N MET A 1 21.90 -0.26 -4.39
CA MET A 1 21.87 -1.58 -5.05
C MET A 1 20.51 -2.18 -4.69
N ALA A 2 19.76 -2.75 -5.63
CA ALA A 2 18.44 -3.29 -5.30
C ALA A 2 18.62 -4.59 -4.49
N VAL A 3 17.91 -4.70 -3.35
CA VAL A 3 17.99 -5.83 -2.42
C VAL A 3 16.94 -6.88 -2.82
N THR A 4 17.34 -8.14 -2.79
CA THR A 4 16.43 -9.26 -3.06
C THR A 4 15.75 -9.76 -1.79
N ARG A 5 14.65 -10.51 -1.96
CA ARG A 5 13.96 -11.16 -0.84
C ARG A 5 14.88 -12.04 -0.01
N ALA A 6 15.74 -12.85 -0.65
CA ALA A 6 16.70 -13.70 0.05
C ALA A 6 17.73 -12.90 0.85
N GLN A 7 18.24 -11.80 0.29
CA GLN A 7 19.19 -10.94 0.98
C GLN A 7 18.58 -10.32 2.23
N LEU A 8 17.32 -9.91 2.18
CA LEU A 8 16.65 -9.33 3.34
C LEU A 8 16.39 -10.38 4.44
N VAL A 9 16.04 -11.61 4.07
CA VAL A 9 15.94 -12.73 5.03
C VAL A 9 17.29 -13.00 5.71
N ALA A 10 18.38 -13.03 4.92
CA ALA A 10 19.75 -13.23 5.45
C ALA A 10 20.14 -12.10 6.42
N LEU A 11 19.89 -10.85 6.04
CA LEU A 11 20.18 -9.68 6.89
C LEU A 11 19.37 -9.71 8.19
N THR A 12 18.10 -10.15 8.13
CA THR A 12 17.27 -10.32 9.33
C THR A 12 17.87 -11.36 10.28
N ARG A 13 18.40 -12.48 9.74
CA ARG A 13 19.12 -13.50 10.53
C ARG A 13 20.38 -12.96 11.17
N GLU A 14 21.15 -12.14 10.45
CA GLU A 14 22.34 -11.48 10.99
C GLU A 14 21.98 -10.59 12.18
N TYR A 15 20.96 -9.78 12.07
CA TYR A 15 20.48 -8.93 13.18
C TYR A 15 19.98 -9.72 14.39
N MET A 16 19.46 -10.92 14.19
CA MET A 16 19.06 -11.78 15.29
C MET A 16 20.21 -12.61 15.87
N ASP A 17 21.43 -12.50 15.31
CA ASP A 17 22.55 -13.41 15.59
C ASP A 17 22.15 -14.89 15.43
N ALA A 18 21.30 -15.16 14.45
CA ALA A 18 20.66 -16.45 14.21
C ALA A 18 21.12 -17.11 12.91
N VAL A 19 22.31 -16.72 12.42
CA VAL A 19 22.93 -17.31 11.22
C VAL A 19 23.17 -18.80 11.47
N GLY A 20 22.56 -19.66 10.63
CA GLY A 20 22.62 -21.12 10.80
C GLY A 20 21.71 -21.68 11.88
N SER A 21 20.96 -20.87 12.60
CA SER A 21 19.95 -21.34 13.56
C SER A 21 18.70 -21.88 12.86
N THR A 22 18.19 -23.01 13.35
CA THR A 22 16.90 -23.60 12.91
C THR A 22 15.71 -23.11 13.73
N ARG A 23 15.94 -22.29 14.75
CA ARG A 23 14.88 -21.77 15.63
C ARG A 23 13.78 -21.03 14.88
N TRP A 24 14.17 -20.26 13.85
CA TRP A 24 13.27 -19.53 12.99
C TRP A 24 13.40 -20.05 11.58
N SER A 25 12.34 -20.63 11.03
CA SER A 25 12.32 -21.03 9.61
C SER A 25 12.32 -19.76 8.73
N ASP A 26 12.83 -19.90 7.50
CA ASP A 26 12.77 -18.83 6.52
C ASP A 26 11.34 -18.35 6.27
N ASP A 27 10.36 -19.26 6.29
CA ASP A 27 8.97 -18.90 6.09
C ASP A 27 8.42 -18.06 7.25
N THR A 28 8.85 -18.34 8.48
CA THR A 28 8.50 -17.49 9.63
C THR A 28 9.09 -16.10 9.48
N ILE A 29 10.36 -16.01 9.06
CA ILE A 29 11.04 -14.74 8.83
C ILE A 29 10.37 -13.98 7.68
N ARG A 30 10.05 -14.64 6.57
CA ARG A 30 9.32 -14.05 5.43
C ARG A 30 7.96 -13.50 5.83
N THR A 31 7.22 -14.23 6.66
CA THR A 31 5.90 -13.79 7.14
C THR A 31 6.00 -12.52 7.98
N VAL A 32 6.97 -12.44 8.88
CA VAL A 32 7.19 -11.25 9.70
C VAL A 32 7.70 -10.08 8.87
N LEU A 33 8.65 -10.32 7.96
CA LEU A 33 9.11 -9.31 7.01
C LEU A 33 7.97 -8.78 6.15
N GLY A 34 7.06 -9.64 5.68
CA GLY A 34 5.87 -9.22 4.94
C GLY A 34 5.00 -8.25 5.73
N SER A 35 4.73 -8.57 7.00
CA SER A 35 3.98 -7.67 7.88
C SER A 35 4.68 -6.32 8.10
N VAL A 36 6.01 -6.35 8.30
CA VAL A 36 6.80 -5.12 8.47
C VAL A 36 6.82 -4.29 7.19
N TYR A 37 7.01 -4.93 6.05
CA TYR A 37 7.01 -4.28 4.74
C TYR A 37 5.69 -3.56 4.45
N ASP A 38 4.56 -4.22 4.70
CA ASP A 38 3.24 -3.63 4.48
C ASP A 38 2.94 -2.48 5.45
N GLU A 39 3.41 -2.59 6.70
CA GLU A 39 3.32 -1.52 7.70
C GLU A 39 4.15 -0.29 7.29
N GLU A 40 5.41 -0.50 6.90
CA GLU A 40 6.30 0.60 6.49
C GLU A 40 5.80 1.29 5.22
N TRP A 41 5.30 0.54 4.23
CA TRP A 41 4.66 1.16 3.06
C TRP A 41 3.43 1.98 3.45
N SER A 42 2.63 1.51 4.39
CA SER A 42 1.48 2.28 4.89
C SER A 42 1.93 3.58 5.54
N ASN A 43 2.99 3.54 6.35
CA ASN A 43 3.57 4.72 7.00
C ASN A 43 4.09 5.72 5.97
N ILE A 44 4.86 5.26 4.98
CA ILE A 44 5.40 6.10 3.90
C ILE A 44 4.26 6.78 3.11
N LEU A 45 3.25 6.03 2.69
CA LEU A 45 2.14 6.56 1.90
C LEU A 45 1.21 7.48 2.70
N ASN A 46 1.13 7.31 4.02
CA ASN A 46 0.41 8.24 4.89
C ASN A 46 1.19 9.54 5.11
N ALA A 47 2.51 9.47 5.26
CA ALA A 47 3.35 10.65 5.44
C ALA A 47 3.56 11.42 4.13
N ALA A 48 3.67 10.72 3.01
CA ALA A 48 3.92 11.30 1.69
C ALA A 48 2.95 10.72 0.65
N PRO A 49 1.68 11.18 0.62
CA PRO A 49 0.65 10.61 -0.26
C PRO A 49 1.00 10.63 -1.76
N TYR A 50 1.84 11.58 -2.18
CA TYR A 50 2.25 11.71 -3.58
C TYR A 50 3.56 11.00 -3.91
N PHE A 51 4.17 10.30 -2.96
CA PHE A 51 5.46 9.62 -3.18
C PHE A 51 5.38 8.57 -4.29
N ARG A 52 4.30 7.79 -4.32
CA ARG A 52 4.01 6.83 -5.40
C ARG A 52 2.58 7.01 -5.88
N PHE A 53 2.39 7.96 -6.76
CA PHE A 53 1.09 8.15 -7.39
C PHE A 53 1.15 7.81 -8.88
N GLN A 54 0.01 7.44 -9.41
CA GLN A 54 -0.23 7.30 -10.83
C GLN A 54 -1.56 7.95 -11.18
N GLN A 55 -1.60 8.65 -12.28
CA GLN A 55 -2.85 9.12 -12.86
C GLN A 55 -3.35 8.09 -13.86
N LEU A 56 -4.55 7.61 -13.64
CA LEU A 56 -5.25 6.68 -14.52
C LEU A 56 -6.34 7.43 -15.28
N THR A 57 -6.53 7.10 -16.54
CA THR A 57 -7.71 7.54 -17.32
C THR A 57 -8.68 6.38 -17.33
N LEU A 58 -9.82 6.55 -16.68
CA LEU A 58 -10.84 5.53 -16.53
C LEU A 58 -12.18 6.04 -17.06
N THR A 59 -13.04 5.10 -17.41
CA THR A 59 -14.40 5.41 -17.88
C THR A 59 -15.41 4.83 -16.89
N THR A 60 -16.39 5.62 -16.52
CA THR A 60 -17.46 5.16 -15.64
C THR A 60 -18.38 4.19 -16.38
N ASP A 61 -18.93 3.26 -15.63
CA ASP A 61 -20.01 2.38 -16.12
C ASP A 61 -21.36 3.14 -16.27
N VAL A 62 -22.41 2.40 -16.57
CA VAL A 62 -23.78 2.96 -16.73
C VAL A 62 -24.35 3.57 -15.44
N ASN A 63 -23.80 3.21 -14.29
CA ASN A 63 -24.21 3.70 -12.97
C ASN A 63 -23.30 4.82 -12.46
N GLY A 64 -22.35 5.31 -13.27
CA GLY A 64 -21.37 6.30 -12.85
C GLY A 64 -20.33 5.75 -11.87
N GLN A 65 -20.01 4.45 -11.97
CA GLN A 65 -19.10 3.75 -11.07
C GLN A 65 -17.78 3.39 -11.73
N ILE A 66 -16.75 3.32 -10.93
CA ILE A 66 -15.43 2.79 -11.30
C ILE A 66 -15.11 1.63 -10.35
N ALA A 67 -14.91 0.45 -10.89
CA ALA A 67 -14.54 -0.72 -10.09
C ALA A 67 -13.14 -0.56 -9.47
N TYR A 68 -12.95 -1.01 -8.24
CA TYR A 68 -11.64 -0.99 -7.57
C TYR A 68 -10.58 -1.79 -8.34
N SER A 69 -10.98 -2.87 -9.00
CA SER A 69 -10.08 -3.65 -9.84
C SER A 69 -9.43 -2.83 -10.97
N SER A 70 -10.10 -1.78 -11.45
CA SER A 70 -9.57 -0.88 -12.47
C SER A 70 -8.53 0.10 -11.93
N LEU A 71 -8.42 0.26 -10.62
CA LEU A 71 -7.45 1.15 -9.97
C LEU A 71 -6.08 0.49 -9.78
N SER A 72 -6.01 -0.84 -9.85
CA SER A 72 -4.76 -1.59 -9.78
C SER A 72 -4.21 -1.83 -11.19
N THR A 73 -2.90 -1.82 -11.34
CA THR A 73 -2.22 -1.99 -12.63
C THR A 73 -1.06 -2.96 -12.52
N GLY A 74 -0.66 -3.55 -13.65
CA GLY A 74 0.45 -4.51 -13.70
C GLY A 74 0.04 -5.92 -13.29
N SER A 75 1.01 -6.80 -13.16
CA SER A 75 0.83 -8.20 -12.76
C SER A 75 2.12 -8.77 -12.17
N GLY A 76 2.02 -9.84 -11.36
CA GLY A 76 3.17 -10.47 -10.71
C GLY A 76 3.95 -9.48 -9.84
N ASP A 77 5.27 -9.56 -9.86
CA ASP A 77 6.16 -8.71 -9.04
C ASP A 77 6.08 -7.21 -9.41
N SER A 78 5.52 -6.86 -10.56
CA SER A 78 5.29 -5.48 -10.99
C SER A 78 3.87 -4.98 -10.74
N GLN A 79 3.05 -5.75 -10.04
CA GLN A 79 1.69 -5.35 -9.70
C GLN A 79 1.70 -4.14 -8.75
N LYS A 80 0.84 -3.18 -9.08
CA LYS A 80 0.61 -1.97 -8.30
C LYS A 80 -0.80 -2.02 -7.76
N ASN A 81 -0.92 -2.35 -6.48
CA ASN A 81 -2.20 -2.38 -5.80
C ASN A 81 -2.56 -0.97 -5.33
N TRP A 82 -3.70 -0.47 -5.73
CA TRP A 82 -4.14 0.84 -5.25
C TRP A 82 -4.29 0.83 -3.71
N TYR A 83 -3.92 1.95 -3.11
CA TYR A 83 -3.98 2.14 -1.66
C TYR A 83 -4.98 3.22 -1.26
N ARG A 84 -4.94 4.34 -1.99
CA ARG A 84 -5.83 5.48 -1.75
C ARG A 84 -6.09 6.23 -3.04
N VAL A 85 -7.32 6.65 -3.23
CA VAL A 85 -7.66 7.67 -4.24
C VAL A 85 -7.26 9.04 -3.69
N LEU A 86 -6.45 9.76 -4.43
CA LEU A 86 -5.96 11.09 -4.06
C LEU A 86 -6.85 12.19 -4.63
N SER A 87 -7.27 12.03 -5.87
CA SER A 87 -8.17 12.98 -6.54
C SER A 87 -8.85 12.33 -7.74
N ILE A 88 -10.00 12.86 -8.10
CA ILE A 88 -10.73 12.53 -9.33
C ILE A 88 -11.14 13.82 -10.00
N ASN A 89 -10.93 13.92 -11.31
CA ASN A 89 -11.41 15.03 -12.12
C ASN A 89 -11.84 14.54 -13.51
N ASP A 90 -12.68 15.29 -14.20
CA ASP A 90 -13.13 14.99 -15.57
C ASP A 90 -12.45 15.86 -16.64
N GLY A 91 -11.31 16.43 -16.29
CA GLY A 91 -10.59 17.38 -17.14
C GLY A 91 -11.02 18.83 -16.96
N SER A 92 -12.16 19.09 -16.32
CA SER A 92 -12.70 20.44 -16.10
C SER A 92 -12.93 20.74 -14.63
N VAL A 93 -13.44 19.78 -13.88
CA VAL A 93 -13.87 19.95 -12.48
C VAL A 93 -13.30 18.83 -11.62
N LEU A 94 -12.82 19.20 -10.44
CA LEU A 94 -12.38 18.29 -9.38
C LEU A 94 -13.61 17.77 -8.62
N TYR A 95 -13.64 16.45 -8.40
CA TYR A 95 -14.63 15.80 -7.53
C TYR A 95 -14.14 15.87 -6.08
N THR A 96 -15.03 16.25 -5.18
CA THR A 96 -14.74 16.26 -3.74
C THR A 96 -15.12 14.93 -3.11
N GLN A 97 -14.23 14.36 -2.30
CA GLN A 97 -14.56 13.16 -1.54
C GLN A 97 -15.60 13.47 -0.47
N THR A 98 -16.58 12.60 -0.36
CA THR A 98 -17.61 12.65 0.69
C THR A 98 -17.79 11.28 1.33
N SER A 99 -18.41 11.23 2.50
CA SER A 99 -18.84 9.95 3.08
C SER A 99 -20.19 9.53 2.48
N PHE A 100 -20.45 8.22 2.45
CA PHE A 100 -21.75 7.69 1.99
C PHE A 100 -22.92 8.27 2.80
N ASN A 101 -22.71 8.53 4.08
CA ASN A 101 -23.75 9.07 4.96
C ASN A 101 -24.07 10.55 4.71
N ASP A 102 -23.10 11.28 4.12
CA ASP A 102 -23.23 12.71 3.82
C ASP A 102 -23.76 12.95 2.39
N VAL A 103 -23.93 11.87 1.60
CA VAL A 103 -24.57 11.97 0.30
C VAL A 103 -26.02 12.41 0.54
N PRO A 104 -26.47 13.57 0.04
CA PRO A 104 -27.85 13.94 0.13
C PRO A 104 -28.73 12.79 -0.36
N LEU A 105 -29.83 12.52 0.33
CA LEU A 105 -30.83 11.47 -0.01
C LEU A 105 -31.46 11.63 -1.42
N ALA A 106 -31.03 12.64 -2.18
CA ALA A 106 -31.21 12.69 -3.61
C ALA A 106 -30.60 11.42 -4.20
N THR A 107 -31.48 10.48 -4.52
CA THR A 107 -31.13 9.30 -5.31
C THR A 107 -30.16 9.73 -6.42
N THR A 108 -29.20 8.90 -6.73
CA THR A 108 -28.19 9.13 -7.80
C THR A 108 -28.81 9.67 -9.10
N THR A 109 -30.11 9.39 -9.35
CA THR A 109 -30.90 9.87 -10.49
C THR A 109 -31.37 11.32 -10.39
N ASN A 110 -31.38 11.93 -9.19
CA ASN A 110 -31.89 13.28 -8.98
C ASN A 110 -30.76 14.29 -8.66
N TYR A 111 -29.52 13.87 -8.71
CA TYR A 111 -28.38 14.75 -8.49
C TYR A 111 -28.19 15.67 -9.69
N LEU A 112 -28.51 16.94 -9.52
CA LEU A 112 -28.47 17.91 -10.62
C LEU A 112 -27.05 18.26 -11.02
N PRO A 113 -26.76 18.52 -12.31
CA PRO A 113 -25.44 18.92 -12.79
C PRO A 113 -24.90 20.22 -12.17
N THR A 114 -25.78 21.02 -11.55
CA THR A 114 -25.43 22.27 -10.84
C THR A 114 -24.89 22.03 -9.43
N TYR A 115 -25.03 20.82 -8.90
CA TYR A 115 -24.48 20.48 -7.60
C TYR A 115 -22.98 20.24 -7.65
N PRO A 116 -22.26 20.38 -6.51
CA PRO A 116 -20.84 20.06 -6.44
C PRO A 116 -20.59 18.63 -6.91
N ARG A 117 -19.54 18.40 -7.66
CA ARG A 117 -19.13 17.05 -8.05
C ARG A 117 -18.52 16.33 -6.86
N LEU A 118 -19.08 15.18 -6.55
CA LEU A 118 -18.69 14.39 -5.38
C LEU A 118 -18.31 12.99 -5.81
N TYR A 119 -17.46 12.35 -5.00
CA TYR A 119 -17.26 10.91 -5.07
C TYR A 119 -17.22 10.30 -3.67
N TYR A 120 -17.59 9.06 -3.58
CA TYR A 120 -17.47 8.27 -2.35
C TYR A 120 -17.11 6.83 -2.66
N LEU A 121 -16.56 6.17 -1.65
CA LEU A 121 -16.15 4.77 -1.75
C LEU A 121 -17.26 3.92 -1.12
N VAL A 122 -17.76 2.95 -1.86
CA VAL A 122 -18.83 2.04 -1.38
C VAL A 122 -18.66 0.66 -1.96
N GLY A 123 -18.68 -0.36 -1.10
CA GLY A 123 -18.43 -1.73 -1.55
C GLY A 123 -17.08 -1.83 -2.26
N GLU A 124 -17.09 -2.28 -3.50
CA GLU A 124 -15.90 -2.45 -4.34
C GLU A 124 -15.82 -1.43 -5.49
N VAL A 125 -16.48 -0.28 -5.32
CA VAL A 125 -16.53 0.75 -6.36
C VAL A 125 -16.31 2.15 -5.82
N VAL A 126 -15.81 3.02 -6.69
CA VAL A 126 -15.87 4.47 -6.54
C VAL A 126 -17.13 4.95 -7.23
N GLN A 127 -18.05 5.53 -6.48
CA GLN A 127 -19.28 6.13 -7.03
C GLN A 127 -19.04 7.62 -7.29
N LEU A 128 -19.37 8.08 -8.49
CA LEU A 128 -19.32 9.49 -8.87
C LEU A 128 -20.74 10.12 -8.88
N LEU A 129 -20.80 11.40 -8.51
CA LEU A 129 -22.01 12.21 -8.58
C LEU A 129 -21.68 13.56 -9.25
N PRO A 130 -22.49 14.04 -10.19
CA PRO A 130 -23.68 13.35 -10.76
C PRO A 130 -23.31 12.08 -11.49
N VAL A 131 -24.24 11.16 -11.56
CA VAL A 131 -24.08 9.91 -12.32
C VAL A 131 -23.93 10.25 -13.80
N GLY A 132 -22.80 9.87 -14.39
CA GLY A 132 -22.51 10.01 -15.81
C GLY A 132 -22.06 8.66 -16.37
N SER A 133 -22.86 8.08 -17.27
CA SER A 133 -22.47 6.87 -17.99
C SER A 133 -21.40 7.20 -19.05
N GLY A 134 -20.36 6.39 -19.10
CA GLY A 134 -19.30 6.55 -20.11
C GLY A 134 -18.48 7.84 -19.95
N THR A 135 -18.52 8.47 -18.78
CA THR A 135 -17.70 9.66 -18.50
C THR A 135 -16.25 9.28 -18.33
N SER A 136 -15.37 9.87 -19.11
CA SER A 136 -13.92 9.73 -18.92
C SER A 136 -13.47 10.60 -17.77
N VAL A 137 -12.74 10.02 -16.82
CA VAL A 137 -12.19 10.71 -15.66
C VAL A 137 -10.73 10.38 -15.44
N TYR A 138 -10.01 11.33 -14.89
CA TYR A 138 -8.64 11.16 -14.44
C TYR A 138 -8.65 10.89 -12.95
N VAL A 139 -8.16 9.72 -12.57
CA VAL A 139 -8.10 9.27 -11.18
C VAL A 139 -6.65 9.21 -10.76
N ALA A 140 -6.27 10.06 -9.83
CA ALA A 140 -4.96 9.97 -9.20
C ALA A 140 -5.05 9.03 -8.00
N VAL A 141 -4.26 7.97 -8.03
CA VAL A 141 -4.18 6.98 -6.96
C VAL A 141 -2.75 6.86 -6.48
N ASN A 142 -2.54 6.67 -5.20
CA ASN A 142 -1.29 6.08 -4.75
C ASN A 142 -1.45 4.57 -4.62
N TYR A 143 -0.33 3.87 -4.73
CA TYR A 143 -0.34 2.41 -4.74
C TYR A 143 0.81 1.83 -3.93
N LYS A 144 0.58 0.63 -3.43
CA LYS A 144 1.60 -0.24 -2.86
C LYS A 144 2.16 -1.16 -3.94
N PRO A 145 3.44 -1.51 -3.89
CA PRO A 145 3.98 -2.58 -4.71
C PRO A 145 3.40 -3.93 -4.29
N THR A 146 3.76 -4.98 -5.03
CA THR A 146 3.45 -6.36 -4.66
C THR A 146 3.89 -6.63 -3.22
N SER A 147 3.03 -7.30 -2.44
CA SER A 147 3.37 -7.69 -1.07
C SER A 147 4.63 -8.55 -1.05
N PHE A 148 5.44 -8.40 -0.03
CA PHE A 148 6.67 -9.17 0.14
C PHE A 148 6.44 -10.69 0.10
N THR A 149 5.30 -11.16 0.62
CA THR A 149 4.93 -12.58 0.62
C THR A 149 4.54 -13.09 -0.75
N ASP A 150 4.03 -12.22 -1.62
CA ASP A 150 3.52 -12.56 -2.95
C ASP A 150 4.58 -12.46 -4.05
N LEU A 151 5.81 -12.08 -3.71
CA LEU A 151 6.92 -12.08 -4.64
C LEU A 151 7.18 -13.49 -5.18
N ALA A 152 7.34 -13.61 -6.50
CA ALA A 152 7.40 -14.89 -7.21
C ALA A 152 8.57 -15.77 -6.77
N SER A 153 9.69 -15.19 -6.36
CA SER A 153 10.90 -15.94 -5.99
C SER A 153 11.76 -15.21 -4.96
N ASP A 154 12.72 -15.94 -4.40
CA ASP A 154 13.73 -15.37 -3.49
C ASP A 154 14.71 -14.43 -4.20
N SER A 155 14.84 -14.54 -5.52
CA SER A 155 15.63 -13.61 -6.35
C SER A 155 14.86 -12.34 -6.73
N SER A 156 13.56 -12.29 -6.48
CA SER A 156 12.74 -11.10 -6.75
C SER A 156 13.27 -9.90 -5.96
N THR A 157 13.39 -8.79 -6.67
CA THR A 157 13.85 -7.52 -6.09
C THR A 157 12.74 -6.89 -5.26
N ILE A 158 13.10 -6.37 -4.10
CA ILE A 158 12.18 -5.67 -3.23
C ILE A 158 12.02 -4.24 -3.72
N ASP A 159 10.79 -3.82 -3.90
CA ASP A 159 10.46 -2.44 -4.23
C ASP A 159 10.28 -1.63 -2.94
N PHE A 160 11.38 -1.11 -2.42
CA PHE A 160 11.41 -0.27 -1.22
C PHE A 160 12.38 0.92 -1.46
N PRO A 161 12.19 2.07 -0.79
CA PRO A 161 13.10 3.20 -0.94
C PRO A 161 14.55 2.80 -0.70
N SER A 162 15.40 3.11 -1.65
CA SER A 162 16.81 2.71 -1.65
C SER A 162 17.53 3.16 -0.37
N ASN A 163 18.38 2.29 0.15
CA ASN A 163 19.18 2.45 1.36
C ASN A 163 18.41 2.40 2.69
N ASN A 164 17.12 2.06 2.67
CA ASN A 164 16.29 1.94 3.87
C ASN A 164 15.84 0.50 4.13
N GLU A 165 16.38 -0.47 3.39
CA GLU A 165 16.04 -1.89 3.53
C GLU A 165 16.47 -2.46 4.90
N THR A 166 17.51 -1.87 5.51
CA THR A 166 17.97 -2.21 6.86
C THR A 166 16.89 -1.99 7.92
N ILE A 167 16.03 -0.98 7.75
CA ILE A 167 14.89 -0.71 8.62
C ILE A 167 13.95 -1.93 8.66
N LEU A 168 13.67 -2.54 7.50
CA LEU A 168 12.81 -3.71 7.42
C LEU A 168 13.39 -4.89 8.19
N ALA A 169 14.67 -5.17 7.98
CA ALA A 169 15.37 -6.26 8.65
C ALA A 169 15.45 -6.05 10.17
N ALA A 170 15.79 -4.82 10.62
CA ALA A 170 15.88 -4.48 12.03
C ALA A 170 14.51 -4.58 12.74
N ASN A 171 13.45 -4.06 12.12
CA ASN A 171 12.09 -4.16 12.65
C ASN A 171 11.61 -5.62 12.70
N ALA A 172 11.89 -6.42 11.67
CA ALA A 172 11.53 -7.83 11.65
C ALA A 172 12.29 -8.62 12.73
N ALA A 173 13.60 -8.38 12.87
CA ALA A 173 14.42 -8.99 13.92
C ALA A 173 13.90 -8.63 15.31
N SER A 174 13.55 -7.38 15.56
CA SER A 174 12.95 -6.93 16.82
C SER A 174 11.66 -7.68 17.15
N LYS A 175 10.73 -7.79 16.17
CA LYS A 175 9.46 -8.51 16.35
C LYS A 175 9.67 -10.01 16.64
N LEU A 176 10.64 -10.64 15.95
CA LEU A 176 10.96 -12.06 16.14
C LEU A 176 11.61 -12.32 17.50
N LEU A 177 12.54 -11.47 17.93
CA LEU A 177 13.18 -11.58 19.23
C LEU A 177 12.17 -11.44 20.38
N LEU A 178 11.26 -10.46 20.30
CA LEU A 178 10.18 -10.30 21.27
C LEU A 178 9.27 -11.53 21.33
N LYS A 179 8.90 -12.09 20.18
CA LYS A 179 8.09 -13.32 20.10
C LYS A 179 8.83 -14.54 20.65
N GLY A 180 10.14 -14.56 20.55
CA GLY A 180 10.98 -15.64 21.06
C GLY A 180 11.26 -15.59 22.56
N GLY A 181 10.77 -14.58 23.29
CA GLY A 181 11.07 -14.39 24.71
C GLY A 181 12.53 -13.98 24.96
N ALA A 182 13.21 -13.43 23.94
CA ALA A 182 14.53 -12.82 24.14
C ALA A 182 14.43 -11.59 25.05
N GLU A 183 15.53 -11.27 25.72
CA GLU A 183 15.59 -10.10 26.59
C GLU A 183 15.09 -8.86 25.86
N THR A 184 14.20 -8.12 26.50
CA THR A 184 13.61 -6.88 25.98
C THR A 184 14.66 -5.85 25.56
N GLY A 185 15.88 -5.91 26.14
CA GLY A 185 17.00 -5.05 25.80
C GLY A 185 17.49 -5.20 24.34
N ALA A 186 17.70 -6.42 23.87
CA ALA A 186 18.16 -6.66 22.50
C ALA A 186 17.10 -6.22 21.46
N ALA A 187 15.84 -6.56 21.73
CA ALA A 187 14.73 -6.17 20.84
C ALA A 187 14.56 -4.64 20.80
N ASN A 188 14.73 -3.94 21.91
CA ASN A 188 14.64 -2.49 21.96
C ASN A 188 15.81 -1.82 21.23
N ASN A 189 17.03 -2.38 21.26
CA ASN A 189 18.15 -1.83 20.52
C ASN A 189 17.90 -1.84 19.02
N TYR A 190 17.36 -2.93 18.47
CA TYR A 190 17.01 -2.98 17.03
C TYR A 190 15.86 -2.06 16.67
N ARG A 191 14.91 -1.86 17.56
CA ARG A 191 13.82 -0.90 17.36
C ARG A 191 14.34 0.54 17.36
N THR A 192 15.29 0.86 18.22
CA THR A 192 15.95 2.17 18.25
C THR A 192 16.75 2.39 16.94
N LEU A 193 17.55 1.42 16.52
CA LEU A 193 18.27 1.48 15.26
C LEU A 193 17.34 1.74 14.08
N ALA A 194 16.24 1.02 14.00
CA ALA A 194 15.25 1.21 12.93
C ALA A 194 14.58 2.61 12.96
N ASN A 195 14.45 3.21 14.14
CA ASN A 195 13.90 4.56 14.29
C ASN A 195 14.91 5.66 13.96
N ASP A 196 16.19 5.42 14.23
CA ASP A 196 17.26 6.39 13.96
C ASP A 196 17.60 6.48 12.45
N GLU A 197 17.27 5.44 11.69
CA GLU A 197 17.43 5.40 10.22
C GLU A 197 16.22 5.96 9.45
N ARG A 198 15.13 6.34 10.11
CA ARG A 198 13.94 6.98 9.51
C ARG A 198 14.11 8.50 9.41
#